data_bd752ee21ee4dfc889d0c3b7bffcb512
#
_entry.id   bd752ee21ee4dfc889d0c3b7bffcb512
#
_cell.length_a   1.000
_cell.length_b   1.000
_cell.length_c   1.000
_cell.angle_alpha   90.00
_cell.angle_beta   90.00
_cell.angle_gamma   90.00
#
_symmetry.space_group_name_H-M   'P 1'
#
loop_
_entity.id
_entity.type
_entity.pdbx_description
1 polymer ?
#
loop_
_entity_poly.entity_id
_entity_poly.type
_entity_poly.pdbx_seq_one_letter_code
_entity_poly.pdbx_strand_id
1 'polypeptide(L)'
;NHYFGLEYDLYVHGFFGFVASLMLYRTYKLKGPYKNWFMYIAIIAVVLGFSAFHELFEYGGALAVGEGEGVLFIGAGDLDEWDTQKDMFNNLIGGLLGLMLYKAKNMFAKNKKRNLSIR
;
A
#
# COMPACT_ATOMS: atom_id res chain seq x y z
N ASN A 1 -13.38 16.96 0.27
CA ASN A 1 -12.18 17.78 0.57
C ASN A 1 -11.13 17.61 -0.53
N HIS A 2 -11.18 18.50 -1.51
CA HIS A 2 -10.18 18.55 -2.58
C HIS A 2 -8.97 19.39 -2.15
N TYR A 3 -7.84 18.77 -1.93
CA TYR A 3 -6.55 19.44 -1.83
C TYR A 3 -5.81 19.28 -3.16
N PHE A 4 -5.43 20.38 -3.81
CA PHE A 4 -4.75 20.40 -5.11
C PHE A 4 -5.48 19.68 -6.26
N GLY A 5 -6.82 19.64 -6.25
CA GLY A 5 -7.62 19.02 -7.29
C GLY A 5 -7.65 17.48 -7.28
N LEU A 6 -7.06 16.85 -6.26
CA LEU A 6 -7.13 15.42 -5.99
C LEU A 6 -7.86 15.19 -4.67
N GLU A 7 -8.63 14.15 -4.59
CA GLU A 7 -9.30 13.75 -3.36
C GLU A 7 -8.26 13.35 -2.31
N TYR A 8 -8.41 13.86 -1.08
CA TYR A 8 -7.52 13.55 0.05
C TYR A 8 -7.35 12.05 0.26
N ASP A 9 -8.39 11.32 -0.02
CA ASP A 9 -8.48 9.88 0.09
C ASP A 9 -7.45 9.14 -0.79
N LEU A 10 -7.23 9.60 -2.02
CA LEU A 10 -6.22 9.04 -2.92
C LEU A 10 -4.80 9.07 -2.33
N TYR A 11 -4.47 10.15 -1.61
CA TYR A 11 -3.16 10.27 -0.95
C TYR A 11 -3.04 9.31 0.22
N VAL A 12 -4.10 9.14 1.00
CA VAL A 12 -4.13 8.23 2.16
C VAL A 12 -3.93 6.80 1.69
N HIS A 13 -4.64 6.36 0.65
CA HIS A 13 -4.50 5.02 0.09
C HIS A 13 -3.12 4.78 -0.53
N GLY A 14 -2.60 5.72 -1.31
CA GLY A 14 -1.25 5.62 -1.86
C GLY A 14 -0.17 5.53 -0.78
N PHE A 15 -0.28 6.33 0.27
CA PHE A 15 0.63 6.30 1.41
C PHE A 15 0.52 5.00 2.21
N PHE A 16 -0.68 4.49 2.43
CA PHE A 16 -0.90 3.20 3.08
C PHE A 16 -0.21 2.07 2.31
N GLY A 17 -0.44 1.96 0.99
CA GLY A 17 0.20 0.95 0.16
C GLY A 17 1.72 1.03 0.21
N PHE A 18 2.28 2.25 0.19
CA PHE A 18 3.71 2.49 0.29
C PHE A 18 4.27 1.98 1.63
N VAL A 19 3.73 2.41 2.75
CA VAL A 19 4.22 2.02 4.10
C VAL A 19 4.03 0.53 4.33
N ALA A 20 2.87 -0.02 4.00
CA ALA A 20 2.57 -1.44 4.16
C ALA A 20 3.55 -2.33 3.38
N SER A 21 3.88 -1.96 2.15
CA SER A 21 4.86 -2.71 1.34
C SER A 21 6.26 -2.70 1.94
N LEU A 22 6.70 -1.56 2.51
CA LEU A 22 7.99 -1.45 3.20
C LEU A 22 8.04 -2.36 4.44
N MET A 23 6.99 -2.35 5.24
CA MET A 23 6.90 -3.17 6.45
C MET A 23 6.88 -4.66 6.11
N LEU A 24 6.07 -5.06 5.14
CA LEU A 24 5.97 -6.44 4.70
C LEU A 24 7.27 -6.96 4.07
N TYR A 25 7.93 -6.15 3.24
CA TYR A 25 9.23 -6.51 2.68
C TYR A 25 10.24 -6.78 3.77
N ARG A 26 10.36 -5.91 4.77
CA ARG A 26 11.26 -6.10 5.91
C ARG A 26 10.92 -7.37 6.69
N THR A 27 9.64 -7.60 6.95
CA THR A 27 9.17 -8.79 7.69
C THR A 27 9.51 -10.07 6.95
N TYR A 28 9.25 -10.14 5.65
CA TYR A 28 9.59 -11.31 4.85
C TYR A 28 11.10 -11.57 4.77
N LYS A 29 11.90 -10.52 4.66
CA LYS A 29 13.38 -10.62 4.70
C LYS A 29 13.90 -11.19 6.01
N LEU A 30 13.27 -10.85 7.13
CA LEU A 30 13.69 -11.35 8.45
C LEU A 30 13.26 -12.79 8.73
N LYS A 31 12.20 -13.27 8.08
CA LYS A 31 11.60 -14.58 8.37
C LYS A 31 12.12 -15.74 7.51
N GLY A 32 12.82 -15.47 6.42
CA GLY A 32 13.35 -16.60 5.65
C GLY A 32 13.89 -16.26 4.26
N PRO A 33 14.55 -17.22 3.60
CA PRO A 33 15.11 -17.07 2.27
C PRO A 33 14.04 -17.27 1.19
N TYR A 34 13.10 -16.36 1.10
CA TYR A 34 12.10 -16.39 0.04
C TYR A 34 12.69 -15.90 -1.29
N LYS A 35 12.27 -16.50 -2.39
CA LYS A 35 12.62 -16.01 -3.72
C LYS A 35 12.06 -14.60 -3.92
N ASN A 36 12.85 -13.68 -4.46
CA ASN A 36 12.47 -12.27 -4.58
C ASN A 36 11.14 -12.06 -5.34
N TRP A 37 10.92 -12.76 -6.44
CA TRP A 37 9.69 -12.64 -7.21
C TRP A 37 8.45 -13.06 -6.42
N PHE A 38 8.55 -14.17 -5.68
CA PHE A 38 7.46 -14.65 -4.82
C PHE A 38 7.14 -13.64 -3.73
N MET A 39 8.18 -13.10 -3.10
CA MET A 39 8.05 -12.09 -2.06
C MET A 39 7.34 -10.83 -2.56
N TYR A 40 7.68 -10.36 -3.76
CA TYR A 40 7.02 -9.19 -4.36
C TYR A 40 5.54 -9.46 -4.65
N ILE A 41 5.22 -10.60 -5.23
CA ILE A 41 3.82 -10.99 -5.49
C ILE A 41 3.04 -11.12 -4.19
N ALA A 42 3.60 -11.78 -3.18
CA ALA A 42 2.96 -11.94 -1.88
C ALA A 42 2.69 -10.59 -1.19
N ILE A 43 3.66 -9.67 -1.23
CA ILE A 43 3.49 -8.33 -0.64
C ILE A 43 2.38 -7.57 -1.34
N ILE A 44 2.35 -7.55 -2.66
CA ILE A 44 1.29 -6.86 -3.41
C ILE A 44 -0.06 -7.50 -3.15
N ALA A 45 -0.15 -8.83 -3.10
CA ALA A 45 -1.40 -9.53 -2.77
C ALA A 45 -1.91 -9.18 -1.36
N VAL A 46 -1.01 -9.10 -0.36
CA VAL A 46 -1.38 -8.71 1.01
C VAL A 46 -1.83 -7.24 1.06
N VAL A 47 -1.12 -6.33 0.40
CA VAL A 47 -1.50 -4.91 0.34
C VAL A 47 -2.88 -4.74 -0.28
N LEU A 48 -3.15 -5.39 -1.40
CA LEU A 48 -4.47 -5.36 -2.05
C LEU A 48 -5.55 -6.03 -1.21
N GLY A 49 -5.23 -7.12 -0.51
CA GLY A 49 -6.15 -7.79 0.40
C GLY A 49 -6.58 -6.89 1.57
N PHE A 50 -5.65 -6.19 2.20
CA PHE A 50 -5.99 -5.21 3.23
C PHE A 50 -6.77 -4.02 2.68
N SER A 51 -6.42 -3.56 1.48
CA SER A 51 -7.18 -2.52 0.80
C SER A 51 -8.62 -2.94 0.57
N ALA A 52 -8.85 -4.10 -0.02
CA ALA A 52 -10.19 -4.63 -0.26
C ALA A 52 -10.99 -4.82 1.04
N PHE A 53 -10.32 -5.25 2.11
CA PHE A 53 -10.94 -5.41 3.41
C PHE A 53 -11.37 -4.06 4.00
N HIS A 54 -10.54 -3.04 3.88
CA HIS A 54 -10.86 -1.67 4.29
C HIS A 54 -12.08 -1.13 3.55
N GLU A 55 -12.09 -1.25 2.22
CA GLU A 55 -13.23 -0.85 1.38
C GLU A 55 -14.54 -1.54 1.76
N LEU A 56 -14.48 -2.83 2.10
CA LEU A 56 -15.67 -3.54 2.56
C LEU A 56 -16.21 -2.99 3.89
N PHE A 57 -15.33 -2.54 4.79
CA PHE A 57 -15.75 -1.89 6.02
C PHE A 57 -16.37 -0.52 5.75
N GLU A 58 -15.77 0.29 4.87
CA GLU A 58 -16.31 1.59 4.51
C GLU A 58 -17.67 1.46 3.82
N TYR A 59 -17.79 0.54 2.88
CA TYR A 59 -19.05 0.25 2.21
C TYR A 59 -20.13 -0.23 3.20
N GLY A 60 -19.78 -1.16 4.08
CA GLY A 60 -20.68 -1.65 5.14
C GLY A 60 -21.12 -0.55 6.10
N GLY A 61 -20.19 0.36 6.45
CA GLY A 61 -20.47 1.54 7.26
C GLY A 61 -21.43 2.51 6.56
N ALA A 62 -21.18 2.81 5.30
CA ALA A 62 -22.05 3.67 4.49
C ALA A 62 -23.47 3.12 4.36
N LEU A 63 -23.63 1.80 4.21
CA LEU A 63 -24.93 1.15 4.21
C LEU A 63 -25.66 1.23 5.56
N ALA A 64 -24.92 1.18 6.67
CA ALA A 64 -25.49 1.12 8.01
C ALA A 64 -25.87 2.50 8.56
N VAL A 65 -25.05 3.53 8.33
CA VAL A 65 -25.18 4.86 8.95
C VAL A 65 -25.31 6.01 7.94
N GLY A 66 -25.16 5.75 6.65
CA GLY A 66 -25.23 6.74 5.58
C GLY A 66 -23.85 7.17 5.05
N GLU A 67 -23.85 7.70 3.83
CA GLU A 67 -22.64 8.17 3.15
C GLU A 67 -21.99 9.34 3.90
N GLY A 68 -20.67 9.31 4.00
CA GLY A 68 -19.89 10.37 4.61
C GLY A 68 -19.96 10.45 6.13
N GLU A 69 -20.76 9.60 6.78
CA GLU A 69 -20.90 9.52 8.23
C GLU A 69 -20.16 8.32 8.79
N GLY A 70 -18.84 8.45 8.96
CA GLY A 70 -18.03 7.39 9.53
C GLY A 70 -18.10 7.30 11.05
N VAL A 71 -18.07 6.09 11.59
CA VAL A 71 -17.85 5.82 13.02
C VAL A 71 -16.37 5.47 13.21
N LEU A 72 -15.64 6.29 13.97
CA LEU A 72 -14.22 6.07 14.28
C LEU A 72 -13.32 5.90 13.03
N PHE A 73 -13.50 6.75 12.04
CA PHE A 73 -12.78 6.68 10.74
C PHE A 73 -13.12 5.46 9.87
N ILE A 74 -14.10 4.66 10.27
CA ILE A 74 -14.61 3.53 9.51
C ILE A 74 -15.99 3.92 8.98
N GLY A 75 -16.25 3.71 7.69
CA GLY A 75 -17.54 3.98 7.08
C GLY A 75 -17.76 5.41 6.61
N ALA A 76 -16.71 6.22 6.49
CA ALA A 76 -16.78 7.53 5.82
C ALA A 76 -16.80 7.39 4.28
N GLY A 77 -17.05 6.18 3.78
CA GLY A 77 -17.01 5.85 2.36
C GLY A 77 -18.13 6.48 1.55
N ASP A 78 -17.85 6.59 0.28
CA ASP A 78 -18.79 6.98 -0.76
C ASP A 78 -19.37 5.71 -1.40
N LEU A 79 -20.64 5.73 -1.77
CA LEU A 79 -21.28 4.66 -2.55
C LEU A 79 -21.08 4.86 -4.07
N ASP A 80 -20.15 5.73 -4.49
CA ASP A 80 -19.78 5.88 -5.89
C ASP A 80 -19.25 4.56 -6.47
N GLU A 81 -19.78 4.19 -7.61
CA GLU A 81 -19.53 2.92 -8.28
C GLU A 81 -18.04 2.61 -8.53
N TRP A 82 -17.20 3.65 -8.64
CA TRP A 82 -15.78 3.54 -8.98
C TRP A 82 -14.81 3.90 -7.86
N ASP A 83 -15.31 4.28 -6.69
CA ASP A 83 -14.49 4.74 -5.57
C ASP A 83 -13.53 3.64 -5.08
N THR A 84 -14.06 2.49 -4.74
CA THR A 84 -13.28 1.32 -4.32
C THR A 84 -12.16 0.95 -5.31
N GLN A 85 -12.43 1.00 -6.61
CA GLN A 85 -11.43 0.66 -7.64
C GLN A 85 -10.31 1.71 -7.70
N LYS A 86 -10.64 2.99 -7.54
CA LYS A 86 -9.64 4.07 -7.49
C LYS A 86 -8.72 3.89 -6.28
N ASP A 87 -9.29 3.60 -5.13
CA ASP A 87 -8.54 3.45 -3.88
C ASP A 87 -7.66 2.21 -3.88
N MET A 88 -8.17 1.08 -4.36
CA MET A 88 -7.35 -0.12 -4.59
C MET A 88 -6.21 0.14 -5.58
N PHE A 89 -6.45 0.90 -6.64
CA PHE A 89 -5.42 1.24 -7.62
C PHE A 89 -4.33 2.14 -7.00
N ASN A 90 -4.70 3.11 -6.16
CA ASN A 90 -3.74 3.95 -5.45
C ASN A 90 -2.92 3.16 -4.42
N ASN A 91 -3.55 2.22 -3.70
CA ASN A 91 -2.83 1.30 -2.82
C ASN A 91 -1.81 0.46 -3.60
N LEU A 92 -2.17 -0.02 -4.78
CA LEU A 92 -1.27 -0.76 -5.66
C LEU A 92 -0.06 0.09 -6.09
N ILE A 93 -0.31 1.31 -6.56
CA ILE A 93 0.77 2.25 -6.94
C ILE A 93 1.70 2.51 -5.77
N GLY A 94 1.16 2.84 -4.60
CA GLY A 94 1.93 3.06 -3.38
C GLY A 94 2.77 1.84 -3.01
N GLY A 95 2.19 0.66 -3.07
CA GLY A 95 2.88 -0.61 -2.80
C GLY A 95 4.05 -0.87 -3.76
N LEU A 96 3.85 -0.64 -5.04
CA LEU A 96 4.91 -0.77 -6.06
C LEU A 96 6.04 0.23 -5.85
N LEU A 97 5.72 1.48 -5.54
CA LEU A 97 6.73 2.51 -5.22
C LEU A 97 7.56 2.14 -4.00
N GLY A 98 6.94 1.59 -2.95
CA GLY A 98 7.65 1.11 -1.77
C GLY A 98 8.61 -0.04 -2.08
N LEU A 99 8.20 -1.01 -2.89
CA LEU A 99 9.06 -2.11 -3.33
C LEU A 99 10.21 -1.64 -4.22
N MET A 100 9.98 -0.67 -5.10
CA MET A 100 11.02 -0.04 -5.91
C MET A 100 12.07 0.66 -5.04
N LEU A 101 11.65 1.36 -3.98
CA LEU A 101 12.55 1.99 -3.03
C LEU A 101 13.46 0.96 -2.35
N TYR A 102 12.94 -0.17 -1.90
CA TYR A 102 13.74 -1.25 -1.32
C TYR A 102 14.71 -1.86 -2.32
N LYS A 103 14.28 -2.08 -3.54
CA LYS A 103 15.15 -2.59 -4.61
C LYS A 103 16.32 -1.64 -4.86
N ALA A 104 16.06 -0.34 -4.97
CA ALA A 104 17.09 0.68 -5.15
C ALA A 104 18.06 0.69 -3.97
N LYS A 105 17.56 0.71 -2.74
CA LYS A 105 18.39 0.66 -1.52
C LYS A 105 19.31 -0.57 -1.48
N ASN A 106 18.80 -1.73 -1.83
CA ASN A 106 19.58 -2.96 -1.85
C ASN A 106 20.66 -2.95 -2.94
N MET A 107 20.39 -2.36 -4.09
CA MET A 107 21.38 -2.19 -5.16
C MET A 107 22.53 -1.27 -4.73
N PHE A 108 22.22 -0.12 -4.10
CA PHE A 108 23.25 0.80 -3.59
C PHE A 108 24.09 0.16 -2.50
N ALA A 109 23.50 -0.57 -1.56
CA ALA A 109 24.22 -1.28 -0.50
C ALA A 109 25.17 -2.35 -1.06
N LYS A 110 24.74 -3.09 -2.09
CA LYS A 110 25.58 -4.10 -2.78
C LYS A 110 26.75 -3.46 -3.50
N ASN A 111 26.53 -2.35 -4.20
CA ASN A 111 27.60 -1.62 -4.91
C ASN A 111 28.63 -1.06 -3.93
N LYS A 112 28.20 -0.50 -2.79
CA LYS A 112 29.09 0.01 -1.75
C LYS A 112 30.00 -1.10 -1.20
N LYS A 113 29.46 -2.29 -0.90
CA LYS A 113 30.24 -3.44 -0.43
C LYS A 113 31.28 -3.88 -1.48
N ARG A 114 30.91 -3.95 -2.73
CA ARG A 114 31.81 -4.33 -3.84
C ARG A 114 32.98 -3.35 -3.95
N ASN A 115 32.72 -2.06 -3.87
CA ASN A 115 33.78 -1.04 -3.98
C ASN A 115 34.75 -1.05 -2.79
N LEU A 116 34.29 -1.47 -1.60
CA LEU A 116 35.15 -1.61 -0.43
C LEU A 116 36.03 -2.88 -0.47
N SER A 117 35.60 -3.91 -1.19
CA SER A 117 36.38 -5.17 -1.33
C SER A 117 37.47 -5.11 -2.39
N ILE A 118 37.50 -4.07 -3.21
CA ILE A 118 38.49 -3.86 -4.30
C ILE A 118 39.65 -2.95 -3.82
N ARG A 119 39.53 -2.34 -2.65
CA ARG A 119 40.58 -1.53 -2.00
C ARG A 119 41.33 -2.37 -0.98
#